data_77e0cb381c60aa8cf0f882a6c18ff6ca
#
_entry.id   77e0cb381c60aa8cf0f882a6c18ff6ca
#
_cell.length_a   1.000
_cell.length_b   1.000
_cell.length_c   1.000
_cell.angle_alpha   90.00
_cell.angle_beta   90.00
_cell.angle_gamma   90.00
#
_symmetry.space_group_name_H-M   'P 1'
#
loop_
_entity.id
_entity.type
_entity.pdbx_description
1 polymer ?
#
loop_
_entity_poly.entity_id
_entity_poly.type
_entity_poly.pdbx_seq_one_letter_code
_entity_poly.pdbx_strand_id
1 'polypeptide(L)'
;MALAFAISRALLLFWYDPQPTDIRIYFGWVVQAAGGRTAFVDFPVEYPPLAWWVMQVPGTIDRLAYYFRFRALMAGADVVSFALLAWIVSRRRPAFLTLFAWTYIGATLILAHELYDRLDMGVLLCASAALAAWLAAPQVSPSVRTLAPGASWWLAGAYAAAGAGTAYKLFPAVIAPFFAVSELLTRTRFRPVVLRAALFAGVAAAPAALSYWHIGAPAFSFLDYHGARGLEIGSTWASVMWVLSLAGRPASVVIRFGSWELAGEAEAVVSRVASLSMVLLPLLLAAWAFTLRGRFDRERAYAQALLALTGVVVVSKVFSPQFLLWAIPVIALAAVEVSATPRRFLAAGAWLLVSAALTLLVYEGGGSVELRAMSTWVMAALLARNVMYVSLWVYLVVLFARRDLAGPAGDPVEPPRP
;
A
#
# COMPACT_ATOMS: atom_id res chain seq x y z
N MET A 1 12.20 19.92 10.31
CA MET A 1 11.42 18.82 9.70
C MET A 1 11.15 19.06 8.22
N ALA A 2 10.37 20.07 7.81
CA ALA A 2 10.11 20.33 6.39
C ALA A 2 11.41 20.54 5.56
N LEU A 3 12.37 21.28 6.08
CA LEU A 3 13.68 21.47 5.43
C LEU A 3 14.45 20.14 5.30
N ALA A 4 14.47 19.30 6.34
CA ALA A 4 15.13 17.99 6.28
C ALA A 4 14.46 17.07 5.24
N PHE A 5 13.14 17.09 5.16
CA PHE A 5 12.39 16.39 4.11
C PHE A 5 12.79 16.92 2.73
N ALA A 6 12.73 18.23 2.48
CA ALA A 6 13.06 18.82 1.20
C ALA A 6 14.51 18.51 0.77
N ILE A 7 15.47 18.64 1.69
CA ILE A 7 16.89 18.30 1.43
C ILE A 7 17.01 16.81 1.06
N SER A 8 16.39 15.90 1.82
CA SER A 8 16.45 14.47 1.53
C SER A 8 15.88 14.14 0.13
N ARG A 9 14.82 14.83 -0.31
CA ARG A 9 14.23 14.63 -1.65
C ARG A 9 15.09 15.21 -2.77
N ALA A 10 15.69 16.36 -2.54
CA ALA A 10 16.67 16.93 -3.48
C ALA A 10 17.89 16.01 -3.65
N LEU A 11 18.45 15.49 -2.55
CA LEU A 11 19.54 14.52 -2.61
C LEU A 11 19.15 13.27 -3.39
N LEU A 12 17.98 12.68 -3.13
CA LEU A 12 17.50 11.49 -3.81
C LEU A 12 17.22 11.73 -5.30
N LEU A 13 16.74 12.91 -5.67
CA LEU A 13 16.40 13.22 -7.06
C LEU A 13 17.63 13.60 -7.90
N PHE A 14 18.57 14.38 -7.34
CA PHE A 14 19.67 14.99 -8.10
C PHE A 14 21.04 14.35 -7.87
N TRP A 15 21.27 13.69 -6.76
CA TRP A 15 22.60 13.19 -6.39
C TRP A 15 22.67 11.66 -6.30
N TYR A 16 21.56 11.00 -6.01
CA TYR A 16 21.52 9.56 -5.95
C TYR A 16 21.36 8.99 -7.36
N ASP A 17 22.33 8.20 -7.84
CA ASP A 17 22.29 7.49 -9.11
C ASP A 17 22.03 5.98 -8.88
N PRO A 18 20.76 5.57 -8.72
CA PRO A 18 20.43 4.17 -8.54
C PRO A 18 20.67 3.38 -9.83
N GLN A 19 21.05 2.14 -9.70
CA GLN A 19 21.04 1.20 -10.82
C GLN A 19 19.60 1.08 -11.34
N PRO A 20 19.32 1.47 -12.59
CA PRO A 20 17.95 1.52 -13.07
C PRO A 20 17.35 0.11 -13.16
N THR A 21 16.29 -0.12 -12.41
CA THR A 21 15.54 -1.37 -12.32
C THR A 21 14.30 -1.32 -13.22
N ASP A 22 13.11 -1.14 -12.64
CA ASP A 22 11.85 -1.16 -13.39
C ASP A 22 11.69 0.02 -14.32
N ILE A 23 12.24 1.19 -14.01
CA ILE A 23 12.19 2.37 -14.88
C ILE A 23 12.80 2.10 -16.27
N ARG A 24 13.80 1.20 -16.35
CA ARG A 24 14.38 0.74 -17.61
C ARG A 24 13.36 -0.06 -18.43
N ILE A 25 12.58 -0.92 -17.76
CA ILE A 25 11.52 -1.71 -18.39
C ILE A 25 10.43 -0.76 -18.90
N TYR A 26 9.99 0.20 -18.07
CA TYR A 26 8.99 1.19 -18.45
C TYR A 26 9.40 2.00 -19.67
N PHE A 27 10.65 2.50 -19.70
CA PHE A 27 11.20 3.19 -20.86
C PHE A 27 11.17 2.30 -22.12
N GLY A 28 11.61 1.03 -21.99
CA GLY A 28 11.59 0.06 -23.09
C GLY A 28 10.18 -0.15 -23.65
N TRP A 29 9.16 -0.23 -22.82
CA TRP A 29 7.78 -0.34 -23.26
C TRP A 29 7.28 0.93 -23.97
N VAL A 30 7.62 2.12 -23.43
CA VAL A 30 7.22 3.41 -24.02
C VAL A 30 7.89 3.60 -25.39
N VAL A 31 9.16 3.22 -25.55
CA VAL A 31 9.86 3.24 -26.85
C VAL A 31 9.22 2.27 -27.86
N GLN A 32 8.84 1.06 -27.43
CA GLN A 32 8.13 0.13 -28.30
C GLN A 32 6.80 0.70 -28.79
N ALA A 33 6.04 1.33 -27.91
CA ALA A 33 4.77 1.97 -28.26
C ALA A 33 4.98 3.16 -29.23
N ALA A 34 6.01 3.97 -29.01
CA ALA A 34 6.37 5.05 -29.93
C ALA A 34 6.79 4.55 -31.32
N GLY A 35 7.35 3.32 -31.39
CA GLY A 35 7.67 2.59 -32.62
C GLY A 35 6.45 1.95 -33.31
N GLY A 36 5.22 2.20 -32.83
CA GLY A 36 3.98 1.71 -33.45
C GLY A 36 3.50 0.35 -32.92
N ARG A 37 4.16 -0.23 -31.89
CA ARG A 37 3.68 -1.45 -31.23
C ARG A 37 2.62 -1.12 -30.19
N THR A 38 1.61 -1.96 -30.06
CA THR A 38 0.47 -1.76 -29.14
C THR A 38 0.72 -2.48 -27.83
N ALA A 39 0.74 -1.70 -26.72
CA ALA A 39 0.86 -2.26 -25.37
C ALA A 39 -0.30 -3.24 -25.09
N PHE A 40 -0.02 -4.27 -24.29
CA PHE A 40 -0.90 -5.41 -23.95
C PHE A 40 -1.19 -6.37 -25.12
N VAL A 41 -0.95 -5.96 -26.38
CA VAL A 41 -1.15 -6.80 -27.59
C VAL A 41 0.19 -7.31 -28.10
N ASP A 42 1.11 -6.39 -28.45
CA ASP A 42 2.41 -6.73 -29.04
C ASP A 42 3.51 -6.95 -28.01
N PHE A 43 3.31 -6.47 -26.78
CA PHE A 43 4.18 -6.71 -25.64
C PHE A 43 3.38 -6.69 -24.34
N PRO A 44 3.77 -7.52 -23.35
CA PRO A 44 3.06 -7.61 -22.08
C PRO A 44 3.32 -6.36 -21.23
N VAL A 45 2.26 -5.85 -20.57
CA VAL A 45 2.34 -4.85 -19.51
C VAL A 45 1.69 -5.45 -18.28
N GLU A 46 2.47 -5.59 -17.20
CA GLU A 46 2.02 -6.25 -15.97
C GLU A 46 1.13 -5.38 -15.07
N TYR A 47 0.93 -4.13 -15.43
CA TYR A 47 0.17 -3.15 -14.65
C TYR A 47 -1.17 -2.82 -15.31
N PRO A 48 -2.17 -2.37 -14.52
CA PRO A 48 -3.42 -1.87 -15.08
C PRO A 48 -3.20 -0.70 -16.05
N PRO A 49 -4.13 -0.44 -16.98
CA PRO A 49 -3.97 0.59 -18.02
C PRO A 49 -3.68 2.01 -17.52
N LEU A 50 -4.18 2.43 -16.35
CA LEU A 50 -3.83 3.75 -15.79
C LEU A 50 -2.33 3.86 -15.48
N ALA A 51 -1.71 2.82 -14.96
CA ALA A 51 -0.25 2.82 -14.72
C ALA A 51 0.52 2.91 -16.04
N TRP A 52 0.06 2.22 -17.08
CA TRP A 52 0.63 2.32 -18.42
C TRP A 52 0.56 3.78 -18.94
N TRP A 53 -0.57 4.46 -18.78
CA TRP A 53 -0.68 5.86 -19.20
C TRP A 53 0.26 6.77 -18.40
N VAL A 54 0.43 6.54 -17.10
CA VAL A 54 1.39 7.29 -16.27
C VAL A 54 2.83 7.06 -16.72
N MET A 55 3.20 5.84 -17.13
CA MET A 55 4.54 5.56 -17.69
C MET A 55 4.85 6.32 -18.96
N GLN A 56 3.83 6.72 -19.74
CA GLN A 56 4.00 7.49 -20.97
C GLN A 56 4.19 8.99 -20.74
N VAL A 57 3.79 9.54 -19.58
CA VAL A 57 3.86 10.96 -19.26
C VAL A 57 5.27 11.57 -19.46
N PRO A 58 6.38 10.88 -19.08
CA PRO A 58 7.73 11.39 -19.30
C PRO A 58 8.12 11.57 -20.79
N GLY A 59 7.44 10.87 -21.70
CA GLY A 59 7.73 10.93 -23.15
C GLY A 59 8.90 10.06 -23.59
N THR A 60 9.29 10.17 -24.88
CA THR A 60 10.26 9.27 -25.54
C THR A 60 11.52 9.98 -26.03
N ILE A 61 11.87 11.16 -25.53
CA ILE A 61 12.94 12.01 -26.09
C ILE A 61 14.29 11.26 -26.05
N ASP A 62 14.74 10.88 -24.86
CA ASP A 62 15.89 10.05 -24.64
C ASP A 62 15.77 9.36 -23.26
N ARG A 63 16.62 8.38 -23.00
CA ARG A 63 16.57 7.56 -21.79
C ARG A 63 16.81 8.37 -20.51
N LEU A 64 17.78 9.27 -20.51
CA LEU A 64 18.13 10.04 -19.32
C LEU A 64 17.05 11.07 -19.00
N ALA A 65 16.51 11.74 -20.02
CA ALA A 65 15.40 12.66 -19.85
C ALA A 65 14.13 11.92 -19.35
N TYR A 66 13.86 10.74 -19.90
CA TYR A 66 12.76 9.90 -19.40
C TYR A 66 12.94 9.57 -17.92
N TYR A 67 14.12 9.07 -17.52
CA TYR A 67 14.40 8.69 -16.13
C TYR A 67 14.22 9.87 -15.18
N PHE A 68 14.80 11.02 -15.53
CA PHE A 68 14.67 12.22 -14.71
C PHE A 68 13.19 12.65 -14.56
N ARG A 69 12.44 12.71 -15.66
CA ARG A 69 11.02 13.12 -15.63
C ARG A 69 10.15 12.13 -14.86
N PHE A 70 10.38 10.82 -15.04
CA PHE A 70 9.65 9.80 -14.30
C PHE A 70 9.92 9.91 -12.79
N ARG A 71 11.19 10.04 -12.41
CA ARG A 71 11.58 10.24 -11.00
C ARG A 71 11.03 11.53 -10.43
N ALA A 72 11.01 12.62 -11.20
CA ALA A 72 10.39 13.87 -10.78
C ALA A 72 8.86 13.72 -10.56
N LEU A 73 8.17 12.95 -11.42
CA LEU A 73 6.76 12.63 -11.25
C LEU A 73 6.51 11.84 -9.96
N MET A 74 7.33 10.81 -9.67
CA MET A 74 7.23 10.03 -8.45
C MET A 74 7.62 10.84 -7.20
N ALA A 75 8.60 11.74 -7.31
CA ALA A 75 8.96 12.67 -6.24
C ALA A 75 7.81 13.65 -5.93
N GLY A 76 7.11 14.13 -6.95
CA GLY A 76 5.88 14.92 -6.76
C GLY A 76 4.81 14.15 -5.99
N ALA A 77 4.59 12.88 -6.35
CA ALA A 77 3.66 11.99 -5.64
C ALA A 77 4.08 11.77 -4.17
N ASP A 78 5.39 11.60 -3.92
CA ASP A 78 5.96 11.47 -2.56
C ASP A 78 5.72 12.73 -1.71
N VAL A 79 6.00 13.92 -2.25
CA VAL A 79 5.80 15.20 -1.56
C VAL A 79 4.34 15.39 -1.17
N VAL A 80 3.40 15.14 -2.09
CA VAL A 80 1.97 15.27 -1.81
C VAL A 80 1.53 14.21 -0.80
N SER A 81 2.00 12.97 -0.90
CA SER A 81 1.70 11.90 0.06
C SER A 81 2.17 12.26 1.46
N PHE A 82 3.43 12.72 1.60
CA PHE A 82 3.96 13.16 2.88
C PHE A 82 3.14 14.31 3.48
N ALA A 83 2.79 15.30 2.66
CA ALA A 83 1.97 16.44 3.12
C ALA A 83 0.60 15.99 3.64
N LEU A 84 -0.09 15.08 2.92
CA LEU A 84 -1.39 14.53 3.33
C LEU A 84 -1.29 13.73 4.63
N LEU A 85 -0.29 12.83 4.74
CA LEU A 85 -0.09 12.03 5.93
C LEU A 85 0.34 12.87 7.14
N ALA A 86 1.25 13.83 6.95
CA ALA A 86 1.64 14.78 7.98
C ALA A 86 0.45 15.64 8.44
N TRP A 87 -0.41 16.05 7.50
CA TRP A 87 -1.65 16.75 7.82
C TRP A 87 -2.58 15.88 8.69
N ILE A 88 -2.79 14.61 8.36
CA ILE A 88 -3.56 13.67 9.18
C ILE A 88 -2.99 13.61 10.60
N VAL A 89 -1.67 13.37 10.73
CA VAL A 89 -1.01 13.24 12.03
C VAL A 89 -1.10 14.56 12.82
N SER A 90 -0.89 15.72 12.17
CA SER A 90 -0.96 17.03 12.83
C SER A 90 -2.34 17.35 13.39
N ARG A 91 -3.40 16.90 12.74
CA ARG A 91 -4.79 17.11 13.16
C ARG A 91 -5.23 16.14 14.25
N ARG A 92 -4.77 14.92 14.20
CA ARG A 92 -5.26 13.86 15.09
C ARG A 92 -4.34 13.60 16.28
N ARG A 93 -3.05 13.68 16.08
CA ARG A 93 -2.03 13.28 17.05
C ARG A 93 -0.78 14.16 16.93
N PRO A 94 -0.86 15.48 17.15
CA PRO A 94 0.23 16.44 16.88
C PRO A 94 1.55 16.09 17.60
N ALA A 95 1.48 15.49 18.80
CA ALA A 95 2.65 15.06 19.54
C ALA A 95 3.51 14.00 18.82
N PHE A 96 2.96 13.33 17.82
CA PHE A 96 3.67 12.29 17.05
C PHE A 96 4.25 12.82 15.74
N LEU A 97 3.92 14.03 15.31
CA LEU A 97 4.24 14.54 13.98
C LEU A 97 5.76 14.47 13.66
N THR A 98 6.59 14.88 14.60
CA THR A 98 8.05 14.87 14.41
C THR A 98 8.59 13.44 14.27
N LEU A 99 8.13 12.52 15.12
CA LEU A 99 8.57 11.12 15.07
C LEU A 99 8.08 10.42 13.81
N PHE A 100 6.82 10.64 13.42
CA PHE A 100 6.27 10.13 12.17
C PHE A 100 7.10 10.62 10.96
N ALA A 101 7.39 11.91 10.90
CA ALA A 101 8.16 12.48 9.80
C ALA A 101 9.58 11.90 9.73
N TRP A 102 10.28 11.72 10.84
CA TRP A 102 11.59 11.10 10.86
C TRP A 102 11.56 9.61 10.49
N THR A 103 10.52 8.87 10.91
CA THR A 103 10.33 7.48 10.46
C THR A 103 10.11 7.41 8.95
N TYR A 104 9.28 8.31 8.40
CA TYR A 104 9.06 8.42 6.96
C TYR A 104 10.35 8.74 6.20
N ILE A 105 11.08 9.78 6.60
CA ILE A 105 12.35 10.20 5.98
C ILE A 105 13.38 9.07 6.07
N GLY A 106 13.56 8.48 7.25
CA GLY A 106 14.52 7.40 7.47
C GLY A 106 14.23 6.17 6.63
N ALA A 107 12.98 5.70 6.60
CA ALA A 107 12.59 4.55 5.81
C ALA A 107 12.79 4.77 4.30
N THR A 108 12.40 5.94 3.81
CA THR A 108 12.55 6.27 2.38
C THR A 108 14.00 6.52 1.98
N LEU A 109 14.88 6.98 2.88
CA LEU A 109 16.32 7.06 2.63
C LEU A 109 16.98 5.67 2.61
N ILE A 110 16.58 4.76 3.50
CA ILE A 110 17.06 3.36 3.49
C ILE A 110 16.67 2.67 2.19
N LEU A 111 15.45 2.92 1.68
CA LEU A 111 14.94 2.33 0.46
C LEU A 111 15.16 3.22 -0.78
N ALA A 112 16.16 4.07 -0.77
CA ALA A 112 16.42 5.08 -1.79
C ALA A 112 16.49 4.51 -3.22
N HIS A 113 17.07 3.32 -3.37
CA HIS A 113 17.26 2.62 -4.64
C HIS A 113 15.93 2.21 -5.32
N GLU A 114 14.84 2.10 -4.55
CA GLU A 114 13.52 1.74 -5.06
C GLU A 114 12.60 2.96 -5.22
N LEU A 115 12.92 4.08 -4.56
CA LEU A 115 11.96 5.13 -4.23
C LEU A 115 11.31 5.78 -5.45
N TYR A 116 12.10 6.19 -6.45
CA TYR A 116 11.59 6.94 -7.60
C TYR A 116 11.69 6.19 -8.92
N ASP A 117 12.24 4.99 -8.92
CA ASP A 117 12.39 4.18 -10.11
C ASP A 117 11.19 3.23 -10.33
N ARG A 118 10.19 3.31 -9.43
CA ARG A 118 9.00 2.48 -9.40
C ARG A 118 7.72 3.29 -9.25
N LEU A 119 6.60 2.68 -9.61
CA LEU A 119 5.27 3.29 -9.56
C LEU A 119 4.69 3.46 -8.14
N ASP A 120 5.38 2.99 -7.12
CA ASP A 120 4.82 2.77 -5.79
C ASP A 120 4.45 4.06 -5.03
N MET A 121 5.10 5.20 -5.36
CA MET A 121 4.69 6.51 -4.83
C MET A 121 3.29 6.93 -5.30
N GLY A 122 2.85 6.51 -6.48
CA GLY A 122 1.49 6.72 -6.95
C GLY A 122 0.45 5.94 -6.12
N VAL A 123 0.80 4.74 -5.66
CA VAL A 123 -0.04 3.96 -4.72
C VAL A 123 -0.21 4.71 -3.40
N LEU A 124 0.91 5.19 -2.83
CA LEU A 124 0.90 5.94 -1.58
C LEU A 124 0.10 7.23 -1.72
N LEU A 125 0.23 7.94 -2.84
CA LEU A 125 -0.54 9.16 -3.13
C LEU A 125 -2.05 8.89 -3.12
N CYS A 126 -2.51 7.89 -3.85
CA CYS A 126 -3.93 7.55 -3.93
C CYS A 126 -4.48 7.10 -2.56
N ALA A 127 -3.73 6.26 -1.84
CA ALA A 127 -4.13 5.81 -0.51
C ALA A 127 -4.17 6.98 0.49
N SER A 128 -3.15 7.84 0.50
CA SER A 128 -3.09 9.03 1.36
C SER A 128 -4.23 10.00 1.07
N ALA A 129 -4.53 10.24 -0.22
CA ALA A 129 -5.64 11.10 -0.63
C ALA A 129 -7.00 10.53 -0.20
N ALA A 130 -7.20 9.22 -0.36
CA ALA A 130 -8.44 8.55 0.07
C ALA A 130 -8.65 8.67 1.59
N LEU A 131 -7.60 8.39 2.40
CA LEU A 131 -7.65 8.48 3.85
C LEU A 131 -7.83 9.93 4.33
N ALA A 132 -7.11 10.88 3.73
CA ALA A 132 -7.22 12.28 4.07
C ALA A 132 -8.62 12.84 3.74
N ALA A 133 -9.14 12.56 2.56
CA ALA A 133 -10.49 12.98 2.17
C ALA A 133 -11.58 12.35 3.06
N TRP A 134 -11.42 11.07 3.43
CA TRP A 134 -12.32 10.40 4.36
C TRP A 134 -12.36 11.09 5.73
N LEU A 135 -11.19 11.45 6.28
CA LEU A 135 -11.08 12.12 7.58
C LEU A 135 -11.48 13.60 7.54
N ALA A 136 -11.24 14.28 6.41
CA ALA A 136 -11.63 15.69 6.21
C ALA A 136 -13.15 15.89 6.11
N ALA A 137 -13.90 14.86 5.75
CA ALA A 137 -15.36 14.97 5.64
C ALA A 137 -15.96 15.36 7.02
N PRO A 138 -16.79 16.41 7.10
CA PRO A 138 -17.42 16.82 8.35
C PRO A 138 -18.17 15.66 9.02
N GLN A 139 -18.00 15.53 10.34
CA GLN A 139 -18.80 14.59 11.13
C GLN A 139 -20.21 15.14 11.27
N VAL A 140 -21.19 14.31 10.97
CA VAL A 140 -22.61 14.68 11.16
C VAL A 140 -23.05 14.16 12.50
N SER A 141 -23.58 15.06 13.34
CA SER A 141 -24.21 14.65 14.60
C SER A 141 -25.30 13.61 14.32
N PRO A 142 -25.46 12.57 15.15
CA PRO A 142 -26.53 11.56 15.01
C PRO A 142 -27.93 12.16 14.93
N SER A 143 -28.11 13.39 15.50
CA SER A 143 -29.37 14.12 15.45
C SER A 143 -29.69 14.79 14.11
N VAL A 144 -28.69 14.96 13.21
CA VAL A 144 -28.86 15.62 11.91
C VAL A 144 -28.86 14.55 10.80
N ARG A 145 -30.03 14.23 10.26
CA ARG A 145 -30.19 13.21 9.22
C ARG A 145 -29.69 13.60 7.82
N THR A 146 -29.26 14.84 7.63
CA THR A 146 -28.76 15.35 6.32
C THR A 146 -27.31 15.73 6.43
N LEU A 147 -26.48 15.25 5.47
CA LEU A 147 -25.11 15.74 5.35
C LEU A 147 -25.11 17.21 5.00
N ALA A 148 -24.21 17.98 5.64
CA ALA A 148 -23.82 19.26 5.08
C ALA A 148 -23.33 19.06 3.63
N PRO A 149 -23.69 19.93 2.67
CA PRO A 149 -23.31 19.77 1.26
C PRO A 149 -21.82 19.48 1.06
N GLY A 150 -20.93 20.13 1.81
CA GLY A 150 -19.50 19.89 1.77
C GLY A 150 -19.04 18.48 2.18
N ALA A 151 -19.77 17.79 3.08
CA ALA A 151 -19.41 16.44 3.51
C ALA A 151 -19.53 15.41 2.37
N SER A 152 -20.46 15.64 1.43
CA SER A 152 -20.67 14.73 0.29
C SER A 152 -19.49 14.71 -0.67
N TRP A 153 -18.86 15.87 -0.92
CA TRP A 153 -17.71 15.99 -1.83
C TRP A 153 -16.45 15.33 -1.29
N TRP A 154 -16.17 15.51 0.00
CA TRP A 154 -15.02 14.84 0.63
C TRP A 154 -15.14 13.31 0.59
N LEU A 155 -16.34 12.79 0.86
CA LEU A 155 -16.58 11.35 0.77
C LEU A 155 -16.50 10.86 -0.68
N ALA A 156 -17.05 11.60 -1.65
CA ALA A 156 -16.90 11.26 -3.06
C ALA A 156 -15.42 11.27 -3.47
N GLY A 157 -14.64 12.25 -3.02
CA GLY A 157 -13.18 12.32 -3.22
C GLY A 157 -12.45 11.12 -2.63
N ALA A 158 -12.84 10.65 -1.44
CA ALA A 158 -12.24 9.46 -0.83
C ALA A 158 -12.46 8.21 -1.68
N TYR A 159 -13.67 7.98 -2.19
CA TYR A 159 -13.96 6.85 -3.07
C TYR A 159 -13.30 7.00 -4.45
N ALA A 160 -13.27 8.21 -5.01
CA ALA A 160 -12.59 8.45 -6.28
C ALA A 160 -11.08 8.21 -6.18
N ALA A 161 -10.42 8.68 -5.11
CA ALA A 161 -8.99 8.45 -4.87
C ALA A 161 -8.68 6.95 -4.66
N ALA A 162 -9.51 6.21 -3.92
CA ALA A 162 -9.37 4.77 -3.78
C ALA A 162 -9.57 4.06 -5.13
N GLY A 163 -10.54 4.50 -5.96
CA GLY A 163 -10.78 3.99 -7.31
C GLY A 163 -9.60 4.24 -8.24
N ALA A 164 -9.04 5.46 -8.23
CA ALA A 164 -7.86 5.80 -9.02
C ALA A 164 -6.65 4.95 -8.62
N GLY A 165 -6.43 4.75 -7.31
CA GLY A 165 -5.38 3.85 -6.81
C GLY A 165 -5.57 2.41 -7.27
N THR A 166 -6.82 1.92 -7.30
CA THR A 166 -7.17 0.59 -7.80
C THR A 166 -6.89 0.46 -9.29
N ALA A 167 -7.27 1.46 -10.09
CA ALA A 167 -6.96 1.53 -11.52
C ALA A 167 -5.46 1.61 -11.80
N TYR A 168 -4.69 2.14 -10.84
CA TYR A 168 -3.25 2.30 -10.96
C TYR A 168 -2.48 1.03 -10.54
N LYS A 169 -2.82 0.42 -9.40
CA LYS A 169 -2.12 -0.78 -8.87
C LYS A 169 -2.96 -1.56 -7.88
N LEU A 170 -4.10 -2.04 -8.20
CA LEU A 170 -5.07 -2.88 -7.48
C LEU A 170 -5.15 -2.77 -5.93
N PHE A 171 -4.04 -2.65 -5.20
CA PHE A 171 -3.97 -2.70 -3.73
C PHE A 171 -4.90 -1.71 -3.00
N PRO A 172 -5.08 -0.44 -3.43
CA PRO A 172 -6.01 0.48 -2.78
C PRO A 172 -7.49 0.06 -2.82
N ALA A 173 -7.83 -0.96 -3.62
CA ALA A 173 -9.20 -1.50 -3.65
C ALA A 173 -9.72 -1.89 -2.27
N VAL A 174 -8.83 -2.34 -1.38
CA VAL A 174 -9.21 -2.80 -0.03
C VAL A 174 -9.72 -1.68 0.88
N ILE A 175 -9.56 -0.40 0.52
CA ILE A 175 -10.01 0.74 1.33
C ILE A 175 -11.54 0.94 1.24
N ALA A 176 -12.06 0.92 0.02
CA ALA A 176 -13.45 1.31 -0.27
C ALA A 176 -14.52 0.49 0.48
N PRO A 177 -14.36 -0.84 0.66
CA PRO A 177 -15.31 -1.64 1.44
C PRO A 177 -15.53 -1.12 2.87
N PHE A 178 -14.47 -0.68 3.57
CA PHE A 178 -14.60 -0.19 4.95
C PHE A 178 -15.31 1.16 5.02
N PHE A 179 -15.11 2.01 4.02
CA PHE A 179 -15.85 3.26 3.88
C PHE A 179 -17.34 2.96 3.66
N ALA A 180 -17.66 2.03 2.75
CA ALA A 180 -19.04 1.64 2.47
C ALA A 180 -19.70 1.02 3.71
N VAL A 181 -19.03 0.10 4.40
CA VAL A 181 -19.56 -0.53 5.63
C VAL A 181 -19.85 0.52 6.70
N SER A 182 -18.93 1.47 6.93
CA SER A 182 -19.15 2.55 7.89
C SER A 182 -20.38 3.39 7.54
N GLU A 183 -20.52 3.77 6.28
CA GLU A 183 -21.66 4.55 5.84
C GLU A 183 -22.98 3.78 5.95
N LEU A 184 -22.99 2.48 5.66
CA LEU A 184 -24.17 1.62 5.79
C LEU A 184 -24.58 1.43 7.26
N LEU A 185 -23.61 1.28 8.16
CA LEU A 185 -23.87 1.06 9.58
C LEU A 185 -24.25 2.33 10.35
N THR A 186 -23.79 3.50 9.86
CA THR A 186 -24.07 4.79 10.53
C THR A 186 -25.19 5.60 9.88
N ARG A 187 -25.67 5.24 8.70
CA ARG A 187 -26.65 6.01 7.93
C ARG A 187 -27.87 5.22 7.56
N THR A 188 -29.01 5.90 7.57
CA THR A 188 -30.30 5.36 7.18
C THR A 188 -30.55 5.36 5.67
N ARG A 189 -29.73 6.08 4.87
CA ARG A 189 -29.94 6.24 3.42
C ARG A 189 -28.93 5.40 2.63
N PHE A 190 -29.39 4.37 1.96
CA PHE A 190 -28.60 3.47 1.11
C PHE A 190 -28.12 4.13 -0.20
N ARG A 191 -28.96 4.94 -0.85
CA ARG A 191 -28.67 5.52 -2.17
C ARG A 191 -27.34 6.29 -2.28
N PRO A 192 -26.96 7.19 -1.36
CA PRO A 192 -25.67 7.87 -1.45
C PRO A 192 -24.47 6.93 -1.33
N VAL A 193 -24.58 5.84 -0.57
CA VAL A 193 -23.52 4.84 -0.45
C VAL A 193 -23.31 4.10 -1.77
N VAL A 194 -24.42 3.68 -2.39
CA VAL A 194 -24.40 3.04 -3.72
C VAL A 194 -23.77 3.96 -4.77
N LEU A 195 -24.13 5.25 -4.79
CA LEU A 195 -23.58 6.20 -5.75
C LEU A 195 -22.06 6.39 -5.57
N ARG A 196 -21.56 6.43 -4.33
CA ARG A 196 -20.12 6.52 -4.07
C ARG A 196 -19.38 5.22 -4.37
N ALA A 197 -19.97 4.07 -4.07
CA ALA A 197 -19.44 2.78 -4.48
C ALA A 197 -19.41 2.65 -6.02
N ALA A 198 -20.43 3.15 -6.71
CA ALA A 198 -20.46 3.22 -8.17
C ALA A 198 -19.39 4.19 -8.71
N LEU A 199 -19.16 5.33 -8.04
CA LEU A 199 -18.07 6.24 -8.38
C LEU A 199 -16.70 5.56 -8.24
N PHE A 200 -16.46 4.86 -7.12
CA PHE A 200 -15.25 4.05 -6.94
C PHE A 200 -15.08 3.04 -8.08
N ALA A 201 -16.10 2.24 -8.34
CA ALA A 201 -16.07 1.22 -9.39
C ALA A 201 -15.87 1.84 -10.79
N GLY A 202 -16.55 2.95 -11.08
CA GLY A 202 -16.42 3.69 -12.34
C GLY A 202 -15.01 4.23 -12.54
N VAL A 203 -14.43 4.88 -11.53
CA VAL A 203 -13.04 5.40 -11.60
C VAL A 203 -12.04 4.25 -11.72
N ALA A 204 -12.24 3.16 -10.99
CA ALA A 204 -11.35 1.99 -11.07
C ALA A 204 -11.42 1.28 -12.43
N ALA A 205 -12.60 1.19 -13.02
CA ALA A 205 -12.81 0.47 -14.28
C ALA A 205 -12.56 1.33 -15.54
N ALA A 206 -12.71 2.65 -15.46
CA ALA A 206 -12.68 3.53 -16.61
C ALA A 206 -11.41 3.38 -17.48
N PRO A 207 -10.17 3.35 -16.93
CA PRO A 207 -8.98 3.18 -17.76
C PRO A 207 -8.95 1.83 -18.49
N ALA A 208 -9.39 0.76 -17.84
CA ALA A 208 -9.45 -0.55 -18.48
C ALA A 208 -10.57 -0.63 -19.53
N ALA A 209 -11.72 -0.01 -19.27
CA ALA A 209 -12.82 0.08 -20.24
C ALA A 209 -12.44 0.89 -21.48
N LEU A 210 -11.74 2.04 -21.31
CA LEU A 210 -11.21 2.83 -22.42
C LEU A 210 -10.17 2.05 -23.23
N SER A 211 -9.26 1.34 -22.55
CA SER A 211 -8.29 0.49 -23.24
C SER A 211 -8.97 -0.67 -23.98
N TYR A 212 -9.97 -1.30 -23.36
CA TYR A 212 -10.76 -2.35 -23.99
C TYR A 212 -11.46 -1.86 -25.28
N TRP A 213 -11.96 -0.63 -25.29
CA TRP A 213 -12.57 -0.03 -26.49
C TRP A 213 -11.58 0.03 -27.66
N HIS A 214 -10.30 0.24 -27.37
CA HIS A 214 -9.26 0.38 -28.41
C HIS A 214 -8.60 -0.94 -28.82
N ILE A 215 -8.33 -1.84 -27.85
CA ILE A 215 -7.52 -3.04 -28.07
C ILE A 215 -8.23 -4.36 -27.69
N GLY A 216 -9.47 -4.30 -27.22
CA GLY A 216 -10.26 -5.48 -26.84
C GLY A 216 -9.75 -6.17 -25.56
N ALA A 217 -9.97 -7.48 -25.48
CA ALA A 217 -9.67 -8.31 -24.30
C ALA A 217 -8.22 -8.22 -23.77
N PRO A 218 -7.18 -8.00 -24.59
CA PRO A 218 -5.81 -7.81 -24.11
C PRO A 218 -5.65 -6.70 -23.05
N ALA A 219 -6.55 -5.71 -23.00
CA ALA A 219 -6.56 -4.66 -21.96
C ALA A 219 -6.63 -5.23 -20.54
N PHE A 220 -7.07 -6.48 -20.35
CA PHE A 220 -7.18 -7.18 -19.07
C PHE A 220 -6.07 -8.22 -18.82
N SER A 221 -5.10 -8.39 -19.73
CA SER A 221 -4.03 -9.37 -19.61
C SER A 221 -3.18 -9.23 -18.34
N PHE A 222 -3.14 -8.05 -17.74
CA PHE A 222 -2.50 -7.84 -16.43
C PHE A 222 -3.14 -8.66 -15.30
N LEU A 223 -4.43 -9.00 -15.39
CA LEU A 223 -5.11 -9.88 -14.42
C LEU A 223 -4.62 -11.32 -14.53
N ASP A 224 -4.42 -11.82 -15.77
CA ASP A 224 -3.87 -13.14 -16.02
C ASP A 224 -2.43 -13.23 -15.51
N TYR A 225 -1.64 -12.18 -15.73
CA TYR A 225 -0.28 -12.05 -15.20
C TYR A 225 -0.26 -12.18 -13.66
N HIS A 226 -1.10 -11.45 -12.95
CA HIS A 226 -1.18 -11.53 -11.49
C HIS A 226 -1.75 -12.87 -10.99
N GLY A 227 -2.68 -13.45 -11.70
CA GLY A 227 -3.26 -14.77 -11.40
C GLY A 227 -2.24 -15.89 -11.49
N ALA A 228 -1.39 -15.86 -12.54
CA ALA A 228 -0.40 -16.87 -12.84
C ALA A 228 0.89 -16.75 -12.00
N ARG A 229 1.15 -15.61 -11.31
CA ARG A 229 2.34 -15.44 -10.47
C ARG A 229 2.39 -16.45 -9.34
N GLY A 230 3.60 -17.02 -9.12
CA GLY A 230 3.92 -17.85 -7.98
C GLY A 230 4.27 -17.05 -6.72
N LEU A 231 5.04 -17.67 -5.83
CA LEU A 231 5.45 -17.07 -4.56
C LEU A 231 6.78 -16.33 -4.75
N GLU A 232 6.70 -15.00 -4.83
CA GLU A 232 7.89 -14.14 -4.89
C GLU A 232 8.76 -14.35 -3.65
N ILE A 233 10.08 -14.46 -3.84
CA ILE A 233 11.05 -14.89 -2.81
C ILE A 233 11.01 -14.03 -1.54
N GLY A 234 10.66 -12.75 -1.66
CA GLY A 234 10.50 -11.84 -0.52
C GLY A 234 9.18 -11.99 0.22
N SER A 235 8.19 -12.74 -0.30
CA SER A 235 6.88 -12.86 0.34
C SER A 235 6.94 -13.61 1.68
N THR A 236 5.97 -13.32 2.55
CA THR A 236 5.80 -14.09 3.81
C THR A 236 5.62 -15.59 3.53
N TRP A 237 4.92 -15.92 2.45
CA TRP A 237 4.67 -17.30 2.06
C TRP A 237 5.91 -18.01 1.51
N ALA A 238 6.81 -17.28 0.84
CA ALA A 238 8.10 -17.81 0.45
C ALA A 238 8.98 -18.14 1.68
N SER A 239 8.92 -17.31 2.73
CA SER A 239 9.57 -17.65 4.00
C SER A 239 9.02 -18.94 4.62
N VAL A 240 7.70 -19.17 4.54
CA VAL A 240 7.09 -20.45 4.95
C VAL A 240 7.63 -21.61 4.10
N MET A 241 7.69 -21.45 2.77
CA MET A 241 8.26 -22.49 1.89
C MET A 241 9.73 -22.77 2.20
N TRP A 242 10.53 -21.74 2.49
CA TRP A 242 11.93 -21.94 2.87
C TRP A 242 12.06 -22.75 4.17
N VAL A 243 11.25 -22.44 5.20
CA VAL A 243 11.21 -23.22 6.43
C VAL A 243 10.80 -24.68 6.17
N LEU A 244 9.81 -24.90 5.31
CA LEU A 244 9.42 -26.26 4.89
C LEU A 244 10.53 -26.98 4.13
N SER A 245 11.37 -26.26 3.39
CA SER A 245 12.52 -26.88 2.69
C SER A 245 13.58 -27.38 3.67
N LEU A 246 13.78 -26.69 4.77
CA LEU A 246 14.65 -27.16 5.86
C LEU A 246 14.09 -28.41 6.57
N ALA A 247 12.76 -28.60 6.51
CA ALA A 247 12.06 -29.77 7.05
C ALA A 247 11.90 -30.92 6.02
N GLY A 248 12.69 -30.92 4.95
CA GLY A 248 12.70 -32.01 3.96
C GLY A 248 11.70 -31.87 2.80
N ARG A 249 11.14 -30.66 2.55
CA ARG A 249 10.31 -30.36 1.38
C ARG A 249 11.09 -29.46 0.41
N PRO A 250 11.83 -30.04 -0.58
CA PRO A 250 12.75 -29.26 -1.40
C PRO A 250 12.08 -28.07 -2.10
N ALA A 251 12.78 -26.94 -2.14
CA ALA A 251 12.39 -25.75 -2.89
C ALA A 251 13.62 -25.19 -3.62
N SER A 252 13.39 -24.50 -4.73
CA SER A 252 14.42 -23.84 -5.53
C SER A 252 13.91 -22.50 -6.05
N VAL A 253 14.85 -21.60 -6.37
CA VAL A 253 14.53 -20.32 -7.00
C VAL A 253 14.36 -20.50 -8.49
N VAL A 254 13.25 -20.01 -9.02
CA VAL A 254 12.96 -19.94 -10.45
C VAL A 254 12.70 -18.48 -10.85
N ILE A 255 12.99 -18.15 -12.10
CA ILE A 255 12.65 -16.83 -12.65
C ILE A 255 11.38 -16.98 -13.48
N ARG A 256 10.29 -16.38 -13.01
CA ARG A 256 9.01 -16.32 -13.72
C ARG A 256 8.47 -14.90 -13.64
N PHE A 257 7.80 -14.43 -14.66
CA PHE A 257 7.16 -13.10 -14.68
C PHE A 257 8.11 -11.95 -14.28
N GLY A 258 9.40 -12.02 -14.70
CA GLY A 258 10.41 -11.02 -14.32
C GLY A 258 10.76 -10.96 -12.83
N SER A 259 10.33 -11.95 -12.05
CA SER A 259 10.48 -12.03 -10.60
C SER A 259 11.17 -13.32 -10.17
N TRP A 260 11.82 -13.31 -9.03
CA TRP A 260 12.35 -14.51 -8.40
C TRP A 260 11.29 -15.14 -7.52
N GLU A 261 10.93 -16.36 -7.84
CA GLU A 261 9.88 -17.12 -7.16
C GLU A 261 10.46 -18.41 -6.57
N LEU A 262 9.87 -18.87 -5.46
CA LEU A 262 10.17 -20.19 -4.90
C LEU A 262 9.23 -21.23 -5.50
N ALA A 263 9.80 -22.22 -6.19
CA ALA A 263 9.12 -23.41 -6.69
C ALA A 263 9.52 -24.65 -5.88
N GLY A 264 8.62 -25.62 -5.73
CA GLY A 264 8.87 -26.86 -5.02
C GLY A 264 7.61 -27.65 -4.70
N GLU A 265 7.75 -28.77 -4.00
CA GLU A 265 6.62 -29.66 -3.69
C GLU A 265 5.46 -28.96 -2.95
N ALA A 266 5.77 -28.01 -2.08
CA ALA A 266 4.76 -27.29 -1.31
C ALA A 266 4.15 -26.07 -2.05
N GLU A 267 4.68 -25.68 -3.22
CA GLU A 267 4.29 -24.45 -3.93
C GLU A 267 2.79 -24.34 -4.15
N ALA A 268 2.16 -25.41 -4.67
CA ALA A 268 0.74 -25.40 -5.00
C ALA A 268 -0.15 -25.17 -3.77
N VAL A 269 0.20 -25.78 -2.64
CA VAL A 269 -0.56 -25.65 -1.38
C VAL A 269 -0.36 -24.26 -0.80
N VAL A 270 0.89 -23.81 -0.64
CA VAL A 270 1.22 -22.52 -0.05
C VAL A 270 0.68 -21.36 -0.89
N SER A 271 0.79 -21.45 -2.22
CA SER A 271 0.23 -20.45 -3.14
C SER A 271 -1.30 -20.37 -3.07
N ARG A 272 -1.98 -21.52 -2.89
CA ARG A 272 -3.44 -21.56 -2.70
C ARG A 272 -3.84 -20.91 -1.37
N VAL A 273 -3.13 -21.22 -0.28
CA VAL A 273 -3.35 -20.60 1.03
C VAL A 273 -3.13 -19.09 0.96
N ALA A 274 -2.06 -18.62 0.30
CA ALA A 274 -1.80 -17.22 0.06
C ALA A 274 -2.95 -16.53 -0.68
N SER A 275 -3.44 -17.14 -1.77
CA SER A 275 -4.57 -16.60 -2.54
C SER A 275 -5.86 -16.53 -1.72
N LEU A 276 -6.15 -17.55 -0.93
CA LEU A 276 -7.31 -17.55 -0.02
C LEU A 276 -7.17 -16.47 1.05
N SER A 277 -5.96 -16.28 1.61
CA SER A 277 -5.71 -15.27 2.62
C SER A 277 -5.92 -13.85 2.11
N MET A 278 -5.63 -13.58 0.83
CA MET A 278 -5.91 -12.31 0.18
C MET A 278 -7.42 -11.98 0.15
N VAL A 279 -8.28 -12.98 0.03
CA VAL A 279 -9.73 -12.83 0.06
C VAL A 279 -10.26 -12.81 1.52
N LEU A 280 -9.72 -13.68 2.36
CA LEU A 280 -10.19 -13.82 3.74
C LEU A 280 -9.86 -12.61 4.61
N LEU A 281 -8.71 -11.97 4.41
CA LEU A 281 -8.30 -10.81 5.21
C LEU A 281 -9.35 -9.68 5.20
N PRO A 282 -9.75 -9.12 4.04
CA PRO A 282 -10.76 -8.06 4.03
C PRO A 282 -12.12 -8.54 4.51
N LEU A 283 -12.50 -9.80 4.28
CA LEU A 283 -13.74 -10.37 4.80
C LEU A 283 -13.75 -10.49 6.32
N LEU A 284 -12.65 -10.93 6.94
CA LEU A 284 -12.53 -11.00 8.39
C LEU A 284 -12.56 -9.62 9.04
N LEU A 285 -11.88 -8.64 8.45
CA LEU A 285 -11.94 -7.26 8.92
C LEU A 285 -13.34 -6.66 8.76
N ALA A 286 -14.03 -6.95 7.64
CA ALA A 286 -15.42 -6.54 7.45
C ALA A 286 -16.36 -7.23 8.45
N ALA A 287 -16.19 -8.54 8.69
CA ALA A 287 -16.96 -9.27 9.71
C ALA A 287 -16.75 -8.65 11.10
N TRP A 288 -15.53 -8.29 11.44
CA TRP A 288 -15.25 -7.54 12.68
C TRP A 288 -16.02 -6.21 12.72
N ALA A 289 -16.08 -5.44 11.61
CA ALA A 289 -16.88 -4.22 11.55
C ALA A 289 -18.35 -4.48 11.90
N PHE A 290 -18.91 -5.58 11.41
CA PHE A 290 -20.31 -5.97 11.71
C PHE A 290 -20.53 -6.37 13.17
N THR A 291 -19.53 -6.92 13.87
CA THR A 291 -19.65 -7.18 15.31
C THR A 291 -19.73 -5.89 16.14
N LEU A 292 -19.18 -4.82 15.62
CA LEU A 292 -19.18 -3.50 16.28
C LEU A 292 -20.43 -2.65 15.98
N ARG A 293 -21.28 -3.05 15.05
CA ARG A 293 -22.53 -2.39 14.58
C ARG A 293 -22.69 -0.93 15.05
N GLY A 294 -23.51 -0.62 16.04
CA GLY A 294 -23.75 0.76 16.50
C GLY A 294 -22.53 1.55 17.01
N ARG A 295 -21.35 0.91 17.08
CA ARG A 295 -20.07 1.54 17.42
C ARG A 295 -19.15 1.71 16.22
N PHE A 296 -19.49 1.16 15.05
CA PHE A 296 -18.66 1.23 13.85
C PHE A 296 -18.84 2.58 13.16
N ASP A 297 -18.04 3.53 13.58
CA ASP A 297 -18.02 4.90 13.08
C ASP A 297 -16.95 5.10 11.98
N ARG A 298 -16.81 6.35 11.53
CA ARG A 298 -15.82 6.75 10.52
C ARG A 298 -14.37 6.50 10.97
N GLU A 299 -14.09 6.62 12.25
CA GLU A 299 -12.75 6.42 12.80
C GLU A 299 -12.35 4.95 12.77
N ARG A 300 -13.28 4.06 13.09
CA ARG A 300 -13.04 2.61 12.99
C ARG A 300 -12.90 2.16 11.55
N ALA A 301 -13.66 2.73 10.63
CA ALA A 301 -13.49 2.46 9.20
C ALA A 301 -12.09 2.89 8.70
N TYR A 302 -11.63 4.04 9.13
CA TYR A 302 -10.27 4.50 8.86
C TYR A 302 -9.22 3.55 9.43
N ALA A 303 -9.35 3.13 10.67
CA ALA A 303 -8.45 2.18 11.31
C ALA A 303 -8.42 0.83 10.57
N GLN A 304 -9.59 0.30 10.21
CA GLN A 304 -9.67 -0.95 9.45
C GLN A 304 -9.13 -0.80 8.02
N ALA A 305 -9.30 0.34 7.36
CA ALA A 305 -8.67 0.60 6.07
C ALA A 305 -7.12 0.59 6.17
N LEU A 306 -6.54 1.15 7.24
CA LEU A 306 -5.10 1.06 7.52
C LEU A 306 -4.65 -0.40 7.72
N LEU A 307 -5.38 -1.17 8.52
CA LEU A 307 -5.08 -2.58 8.76
C LEU A 307 -5.22 -3.42 7.50
N ALA A 308 -6.21 -3.14 6.66
CA ALA A 308 -6.41 -3.85 5.40
C ALA A 308 -5.27 -3.56 4.41
N LEU A 309 -4.91 -2.27 4.21
CA LEU A 309 -3.81 -1.88 3.33
C LEU A 309 -2.50 -2.55 3.72
N THR A 310 -2.16 -2.53 5.01
CA THR A 310 -0.90 -3.10 5.50
C THR A 310 -0.95 -4.62 5.58
N GLY A 311 -2.11 -5.19 5.91
CA GLY A 311 -2.31 -6.64 5.99
C GLY A 311 -2.28 -7.33 4.62
N VAL A 312 -2.71 -6.64 3.55
CA VAL A 312 -2.60 -7.17 2.18
C VAL A 312 -1.16 -7.51 1.83
N VAL A 313 -0.18 -6.72 2.26
CA VAL A 313 1.25 -7.01 2.05
C VAL A 313 1.65 -8.29 2.78
N VAL A 314 1.15 -8.49 4.01
CA VAL A 314 1.43 -9.70 4.83
C VAL A 314 0.95 -10.97 4.14
N VAL A 315 -0.26 -10.92 3.55
CA VAL A 315 -0.91 -12.12 2.96
C VAL A 315 -0.67 -12.27 1.46
N SER A 316 0.00 -11.32 0.81
CA SER A 316 0.28 -11.36 -0.62
C SER A 316 1.29 -12.45 -0.99
N LYS A 317 1.12 -13.03 -2.19
CA LYS A 317 2.15 -13.86 -2.84
C LYS A 317 3.42 -13.07 -3.18
N VAL A 318 3.32 -11.75 -3.19
CA VAL A 318 4.39 -10.83 -3.60
C VAL A 318 4.64 -9.85 -2.47
N PHE A 319 5.88 -9.77 -2.02
CA PHE A 319 6.33 -8.76 -1.07
C PHE A 319 7.71 -8.23 -1.49
N SER A 320 7.73 -7.65 -2.67
CA SER A 320 8.91 -7.00 -3.23
C SER A 320 9.32 -5.75 -2.44
N PRO A 321 10.58 -5.33 -2.48
CA PRO A 321 11.11 -4.20 -1.71
C PRO A 321 10.31 -2.91 -1.85
N GLN A 322 9.84 -2.61 -3.05
CA GLN A 322 9.05 -1.41 -3.34
C GLN A 322 7.73 -1.32 -2.57
N PHE A 323 7.17 -2.44 -2.12
CA PHE A 323 5.93 -2.40 -1.31
C PHE A 323 6.15 -1.70 0.02
N LEU A 324 7.36 -1.75 0.56
CA LEU A 324 7.68 -1.03 1.79
C LEU A 324 7.61 0.49 1.63
N LEU A 325 7.77 1.03 0.42
CA LEU A 325 7.69 2.47 0.16
C LEU A 325 6.33 3.07 0.55
N TRP A 326 5.23 2.36 0.28
CA TRP A 326 3.91 2.79 0.68
C TRP A 326 3.41 2.11 1.96
N ALA A 327 3.85 0.89 2.22
CA ALA A 327 3.40 0.13 3.38
C ALA A 327 3.95 0.70 4.70
N ILE A 328 5.23 1.09 4.76
CA ILE A 328 5.84 1.67 5.98
C ILE A 328 5.16 2.97 6.41
N PRO A 329 4.94 3.96 5.53
CA PRO A 329 4.19 5.16 5.91
C PRO A 329 2.79 4.88 6.44
N VAL A 330 2.08 3.92 5.85
CA VAL A 330 0.72 3.56 6.27
C VAL A 330 0.71 2.83 7.61
N ILE A 331 1.67 1.91 7.84
CA ILE A 331 1.77 1.22 9.13
C ILE A 331 2.28 2.16 10.24
N ALA A 332 3.16 3.10 9.90
CA ALA A 332 3.56 4.15 10.83
C ALA A 332 2.36 5.02 11.25
N LEU A 333 1.49 5.36 10.31
CA LEU A 333 0.24 6.05 10.59
C LEU A 333 -0.68 5.24 11.51
N ALA A 334 -0.81 3.92 11.27
CA ALA A 334 -1.56 3.03 12.15
C ALA A 334 -0.94 2.98 13.56
N ALA A 335 0.38 2.94 13.66
CA ALA A 335 1.09 2.97 14.95
C ALA A 335 0.88 4.29 15.70
N VAL A 336 0.82 5.44 14.99
CA VAL A 336 0.46 6.74 15.58
C VAL A 336 -0.92 6.68 16.25
N GLU A 337 -1.91 6.07 15.59
CA GLU A 337 -3.28 6.02 16.09
C GLU A 337 -3.42 5.22 17.38
N VAL A 338 -2.65 4.14 17.56
CA VAL A 338 -2.78 3.24 18.72
C VAL A 338 -1.76 3.50 19.83
N SER A 339 -0.71 4.28 19.58
CA SER A 339 0.33 4.53 20.58
C SER A 339 -0.18 5.50 21.66
N ALA A 340 -0.11 5.09 22.94
CA ALA A 340 -0.51 5.92 24.05
C ALA A 340 0.47 7.10 24.27
N THR A 341 1.76 6.91 23.96
CA THR A 341 2.79 7.93 24.12
C THR A 341 3.76 7.92 22.93
N PRO A 342 4.42 9.05 22.62
CA PRO A 342 5.46 9.10 21.59
C PRO A 342 6.58 8.07 21.78
N ARG A 343 6.93 7.75 23.05
CA ARG A 343 7.94 6.73 23.35
C ARG A 343 7.54 5.32 22.88
N ARG A 344 6.26 4.96 22.98
CA ARG A 344 5.76 3.67 22.45
C ARG A 344 5.80 3.64 20.94
N PHE A 345 5.56 4.76 20.30
CA PHE A 345 5.69 4.87 18.84
C PHE A 345 7.15 4.66 18.38
N LEU A 346 8.15 5.12 19.15
CA LEU A 346 9.57 4.93 18.80
C LEU A 346 9.93 3.46 18.59
N ALA A 347 9.37 2.56 19.39
CA ALA A 347 9.59 1.10 19.21
C ALA A 347 9.05 0.62 17.85
N ALA A 348 7.83 1.03 17.48
CA ALA A 348 7.25 0.69 16.18
C ALA A 348 8.04 1.34 15.02
N GLY A 349 8.44 2.60 15.16
CA GLY A 349 9.27 3.31 14.19
C GLY A 349 10.63 2.63 13.97
N ALA A 350 11.32 2.26 15.05
CA ALA A 350 12.57 1.52 14.97
C ALA A 350 12.38 0.17 14.28
N TRP A 351 11.29 -0.53 14.58
CA TRP A 351 10.94 -1.80 13.94
C TRP A 351 10.76 -1.67 12.44
N LEU A 352 10.10 -0.60 11.99
CA LEU A 352 9.91 -0.31 10.57
C LEU A 352 11.23 0.02 9.88
N LEU A 353 12.11 0.81 10.51
CA LEU A 353 13.43 1.13 9.98
C LEU A 353 14.33 -0.12 9.88
N VAL A 354 14.30 -1.02 10.87
CA VAL A 354 15.01 -2.30 10.81
C VAL A 354 14.46 -3.18 9.68
N SER A 355 13.14 -3.21 9.47
CA SER A 355 12.54 -3.95 8.36
C SER A 355 13.01 -3.41 6.99
N ALA A 356 13.11 -2.08 6.85
CA ALA A 356 13.68 -1.45 5.66
C ALA A 356 15.16 -1.80 5.49
N ALA A 357 15.96 -1.74 6.57
CA ALA A 357 17.37 -2.08 6.54
C ALA A 357 17.63 -3.55 6.18
N LEU A 358 16.84 -4.49 6.71
CA LEU A 358 16.91 -5.91 6.33
C LEU A 358 16.57 -6.11 4.85
N THR A 359 15.64 -5.33 4.32
CA THR A 359 15.31 -5.37 2.89
C THR A 359 16.50 -4.90 2.05
N LEU A 360 17.09 -3.76 2.40
CA LEU A 360 18.30 -3.25 1.73
C LEU A 360 19.45 -4.27 1.80
N LEU A 361 19.70 -4.84 2.98
CA LEU A 361 20.74 -5.85 3.18
C LEU A 361 20.56 -7.05 2.25
N VAL A 362 19.34 -7.53 2.07
CA VAL A 362 19.03 -8.69 1.22
C VAL A 362 19.20 -8.37 -0.24
N TYR A 363 18.62 -7.27 -0.72
CA TYR A 363 18.52 -7.01 -2.15
C TYR A 363 19.76 -6.29 -2.70
N GLU A 364 20.42 -5.46 -1.92
CA GLU A 364 21.68 -4.78 -2.31
C GLU A 364 22.92 -5.53 -1.79
N GLY A 365 22.92 -5.96 -0.54
CA GLY A 365 24.07 -6.64 0.06
C GLY A 365 24.23 -8.09 -0.40
N GLY A 366 23.13 -8.85 -0.49
CA GLY A 366 23.12 -10.23 -0.97
C GLY A 366 23.09 -10.33 -2.49
N GLY A 367 22.34 -9.42 -3.12
CA GLY A 367 22.20 -9.36 -4.56
C GLY A 367 21.59 -10.63 -5.18
N SER A 368 21.64 -10.68 -6.51
CA SER A 368 21.02 -11.76 -7.27
C SER A 368 21.67 -13.14 -7.08
N VAL A 369 22.96 -13.18 -6.77
CA VAL A 369 23.72 -14.43 -6.62
C VAL A 369 23.26 -15.17 -5.36
N GLU A 370 23.29 -14.50 -4.22
CA GLU A 370 22.94 -15.06 -2.92
C GLU A 370 21.45 -15.45 -2.83
N LEU A 371 20.56 -14.63 -3.43
CA LEU A 371 19.15 -14.94 -3.52
C LEU A 371 18.88 -16.19 -4.36
N ARG A 372 19.54 -16.34 -5.52
CA ARG A 372 19.40 -17.54 -6.37
C ARG A 372 19.94 -18.79 -5.69
N ALA A 373 21.04 -18.66 -4.95
CA ALA A 373 21.62 -19.75 -4.19
C ALA A 373 20.80 -20.11 -2.95
N MET A 374 19.76 -19.33 -2.59
CA MET A 374 19.01 -19.47 -1.34
C MET A 374 19.93 -19.51 -0.13
N SER A 375 20.99 -18.68 -0.14
CA SER A 375 21.98 -18.71 0.93
C SER A 375 21.31 -18.50 2.29
N THR A 376 21.74 -19.27 3.28
CA THR A 376 21.07 -19.33 4.59
C THR A 376 20.93 -17.96 5.24
N TRP A 377 21.95 -17.10 5.14
CA TRP A 377 21.92 -15.78 5.75
C TRP A 377 20.89 -14.84 5.09
N VAL A 378 20.79 -14.87 3.75
CA VAL A 378 19.81 -14.05 3.00
C VAL A 378 18.39 -14.51 3.30
N MET A 379 18.16 -15.82 3.30
CA MET A 379 16.84 -16.37 3.60
C MET A 379 16.45 -16.15 5.06
N ALA A 380 17.41 -16.23 6.00
CA ALA A 380 17.19 -15.89 7.40
C ALA A 380 16.88 -14.39 7.59
N ALA A 381 17.54 -13.50 6.86
CA ALA A 381 17.25 -12.07 6.89
C ALA A 381 15.85 -11.75 6.32
N LEU A 382 15.44 -12.42 5.23
CA LEU A 382 14.07 -12.32 4.70
C LEU A 382 13.03 -12.83 5.68
N LEU A 383 13.28 -13.98 6.31
CA LEU A 383 12.40 -14.52 7.36
C LEU A 383 12.29 -13.55 8.53
N ALA A 384 13.41 -13.03 9.03
CA ALA A 384 13.43 -12.05 10.12
C ALA A 384 12.61 -10.79 9.75
N ARG A 385 12.80 -10.22 8.55
CA ARG A 385 12.03 -9.09 8.04
C ARG A 385 10.53 -9.41 8.03
N ASN A 386 10.15 -10.57 7.50
CA ASN A 386 8.74 -10.95 7.38
C ASN A 386 8.10 -11.20 8.75
N VAL A 387 8.80 -11.90 9.66
CA VAL A 387 8.34 -12.10 11.04
C VAL A 387 8.16 -10.75 11.74
N MET A 388 9.09 -9.82 11.59
CA MET A 388 8.98 -8.49 12.17
C MET A 388 7.74 -7.76 11.63
N TYR A 389 7.54 -7.76 10.32
CA TYR A 389 6.42 -7.06 9.70
C TYR A 389 5.07 -7.66 10.11
N VAL A 390 4.95 -8.99 10.08
CA VAL A 390 3.76 -9.73 10.55
C VAL A 390 3.48 -9.45 12.03
N SER A 391 4.50 -9.54 12.88
CA SER A 391 4.36 -9.31 14.33
C SER A 391 3.89 -7.89 14.64
N LEU A 392 4.45 -6.89 13.95
CA LEU A 392 4.00 -5.51 14.11
C LEU A 392 2.56 -5.34 13.64
N TRP A 393 2.18 -5.93 12.50
CA TRP A 393 0.81 -5.88 12.01
C TRP A 393 -0.17 -6.53 13.00
N VAL A 394 0.13 -7.73 13.51
CA VAL A 394 -0.68 -8.41 14.53
C VAL A 394 -0.79 -7.56 15.80
N TYR A 395 0.30 -6.95 16.23
CA TYR A 395 0.31 -6.04 17.37
C TYR A 395 -0.65 -4.87 17.18
N LEU A 396 -0.65 -4.25 15.99
CA LEU A 396 -1.59 -3.17 15.65
C LEU A 396 -3.05 -3.65 15.67
N VAL A 397 -3.33 -4.83 15.09
CA VAL A 397 -4.68 -5.44 15.14
C VAL A 397 -5.16 -5.61 16.58
N VAL A 398 -4.31 -6.17 17.46
CA VAL A 398 -4.64 -6.36 18.88
C VAL A 398 -4.91 -5.02 19.58
N LEU A 399 -4.12 -3.99 19.30
CA LEU A 399 -4.32 -2.68 19.91
C LEU A 399 -5.60 -1.99 19.45
N PHE A 400 -5.92 -2.06 18.16
CA PHE A 400 -7.20 -1.55 17.64
C PHE A 400 -8.38 -2.33 18.22
N ALA A 401 -8.30 -3.66 18.32
CA ALA A 401 -9.34 -4.48 18.93
C ALA A 401 -9.56 -4.14 20.43
N ARG A 402 -8.49 -3.92 21.19
CA ARG A 402 -8.60 -3.49 22.59
C ARG A 402 -9.27 -2.12 22.74
N ARG A 403 -8.93 -1.16 21.85
CA ARG A 403 -9.57 0.14 21.81
C ARG A 403 -11.08 0.04 21.55
N ASP A 404 -11.47 -0.83 20.65
CA ASP A 404 -12.88 -1.05 20.31
C ASP A 404 -13.67 -1.70 21.46
N LEU A 405 -13.04 -2.60 22.22
CA LEU A 405 -13.67 -3.27 23.37
C LEU A 405 -13.80 -2.33 24.58
N ALA A 406 -12.85 -1.41 24.78
CA ALA A 406 -12.85 -0.50 25.92
C ALA A 406 -14.00 0.55 25.89
N GLY A 407 -14.66 0.74 24.75
CA GLY A 407 -15.68 1.76 24.59
C GLY A 407 -15.09 3.18 24.48
N PRO A 408 -15.90 4.22 24.23
CA PRO A 408 -15.45 5.58 24.42
C PRO A 408 -15.04 5.73 25.90
N ALA A 409 -13.85 6.28 26.14
CA ALA A 409 -13.45 6.66 27.49
C ALA A 409 -14.59 7.52 28.05
N GLY A 410 -15.24 7.04 29.10
CA GLY A 410 -16.36 7.77 29.69
C GLY A 410 -15.91 9.19 29.95
N ASP A 411 -16.74 10.15 29.55
CA ASP A 411 -16.57 11.54 29.96
C ASP A 411 -16.27 11.53 31.47
N PRO A 412 -15.24 12.26 31.93
CA PRO A 412 -15.00 12.35 33.36
C PRO A 412 -16.34 12.78 33.98
N VAL A 413 -16.87 11.92 34.89
CA VAL A 413 -18.06 12.20 35.63
C VAL A 413 -17.81 13.56 36.29
N GLU A 414 -18.47 14.61 35.80
CA GLU A 414 -18.45 15.93 36.45
C GLU A 414 -18.85 15.69 37.91
N PRO A 415 -18.01 16.05 38.90
CA PRO A 415 -18.42 15.92 40.29
C PRO A 415 -19.69 16.73 40.47
N PRO A 416 -20.67 16.24 41.29
CA PRO A 416 -21.89 16.96 41.50
C PRO A 416 -21.53 18.38 41.99
N ARG A 417 -22.04 19.38 41.28
CA ARG A 417 -21.89 20.78 41.67
C ARG A 417 -22.55 20.99 43.03
N PRO A 418 -21.89 21.68 43.95
CA PRO A 418 -22.41 21.91 45.31
C PRO A 418 -23.71 22.72 45.32
#